data_c515be9511059832b5f2912f1c3591b4
#
_entry.id   c515be9511059832b5f2912f1c3591b4
#
_cell.length_a   1.000
_cell.length_b   1.000
_cell.length_c   1.000
_cell.angle_alpha   90.00
_cell.angle_beta   90.00
_cell.angle_gamma   90.00
#
_symmetry.space_group_name_H-M   'P 1'
#
loop_
_entity.id
_entity.type
_entity.pdbx_description
1 polymer ?
#
loop_
_entity_poly.entity_id
_entity_poly.type
_entity_poly.pdbx_seq_one_letter_code
_entity_poly.pdbx_strand_id
1 'polypeptide(L)'
;MYRGGRLTEVSILFDAYQAQWISEKSFVHSTETREQLADGSLRLKFKIGANGLEGVARYCLKYAGNCQVETPKKLRQIMREKLEKCLSMHVD
;
A
#
# COMPACT_ATOMS: atom_id res chain seq x y z
N MET A 1 9.90 27.14 -2.00
CA MET A 1 9.80 26.04 -2.52
C MET A 1 9.85 24.90 -1.62
N TYR A 2 9.27 23.94 -1.97
CA TYR A 2 9.18 22.85 -1.11
C TYR A 2 10.41 22.07 -1.07
N ARG A 3 10.75 21.67 -0.02
CA ARG A 3 11.69 20.91 0.13
C ARG A 3 11.37 19.88 0.83
N GLY A 4 10.50 19.43 0.94
CA GLY A 4 10.04 18.48 1.65
C GLY A 4 10.90 17.36 1.83
N GLY A 5 11.01 16.59 2.30
CA GLY A 5 11.91 15.59 2.55
C GLY A 5 12.10 14.68 1.40
N ARG A 6 12.84 13.64 1.59
CA ARG A 6 13.08 12.69 0.61
C ARG A 6 11.87 11.91 0.25
N LEU A 7 11.84 11.42 -0.95
CA LEU A 7 10.83 10.48 -1.37
C LEU A 7 11.14 9.11 -0.79
N THR A 8 10.11 8.40 -0.42
CA THR A 8 10.22 7.06 0.13
C THR A 8 9.60 6.09 -0.87
N GLU A 9 10.30 5.01 -1.13
CA GLU A 9 9.76 4.00 -2.03
C GLU A 9 8.76 3.13 -1.29
N VAL A 10 7.58 2.97 -1.88
CA VAL A 10 6.52 2.13 -1.31
C VAL A 10 6.35 0.92 -2.21
N SER A 11 6.27 -0.25 -1.64
CA SER A 11 6.02 -1.47 -2.37
C SER A 11 4.86 -2.21 -1.71
N ILE A 12 3.84 -2.49 -2.48
CA ILE A 12 2.65 -3.17 -2.00
C ILE A 12 2.41 -4.39 -2.87
N LEU A 13 2.20 -5.53 -2.23
CA LEU A 13 1.93 -6.76 -2.95
C LEU A 13 0.45 -7.10 -2.81
N PHE A 14 -0.24 -7.22 -3.94
CA PHE A 14 -1.63 -7.62 -3.95
C PHE A 14 -1.70 -9.09 -4.34
N ASP A 15 -2.58 -9.86 -3.69
CA ASP A 15 -2.70 -11.28 -4.04
C ASP A 15 -3.33 -11.44 -5.42
N ALA A 16 -3.36 -12.67 -5.91
CA ALA A 16 -3.81 -12.93 -7.27
C ALA A 16 -5.28 -12.51 -7.49
N TYR A 17 -6.10 -12.68 -6.46
CA TYR A 17 -7.50 -12.30 -6.58
C TYR A 17 -7.64 -10.78 -6.74
N GLN A 18 -6.98 -10.02 -5.89
CA GLN A 18 -7.09 -8.56 -5.92
C GLN A 18 -6.34 -7.97 -7.11
N ALA A 19 -5.29 -8.66 -7.56
CA ALA A 19 -4.45 -8.15 -8.65
C ALA A 19 -5.25 -7.91 -9.92
N GLN A 20 -6.23 -8.76 -10.21
CA GLN A 20 -7.01 -8.60 -11.43
C GLN A 20 -7.81 -7.30 -11.41
N TRP A 21 -8.22 -6.86 -10.23
CA TRP A 21 -8.97 -5.61 -10.15
C TRP A 21 -8.06 -4.40 -10.17
N ILE A 22 -6.90 -4.52 -9.56
CA ILE A 22 -5.94 -3.42 -9.52
C ILE A 22 -5.38 -3.15 -10.91
N SER A 23 -5.12 -4.21 -11.68
CA SER A 23 -4.52 -4.03 -12.99
C SER A 23 -5.44 -3.32 -13.97
N GLU A 24 -6.75 -3.30 -13.69
CA GLU A 24 -7.70 -2.62 -14.54
C GLU A 24 -7.87 -1.15 -14.17
N LYS A 25 -7.36 -0.72 -13.03
CA LYS A 25 -7.53 0.64 -12.60
C LYS A 25 -6.46 1.54 -13.15
N SER A 26 -6.75 2.84 -13.18
CA SER A 26 -5.75 3.80 -13.59
C SER A 26 -4.69 3.91 -12.51
N PHE A 27 -3.70 4.75 -12.74
CA PHE A 27 -2.59 4.88 -11.85
C PHE A 27 -2.97 5.30 -10.45
N VAL A 28 -2.27 4.76 -9.48
CA VAL A 28 -2.36 5.17 -8.10
C VAL A 28 -1.48 6.41 -7.90
N HIS A 29 -0.33 6.44 -8.56
CA HIS A 29 0.61 7.53 -8.38
C HIS A 29 1.43 7.69 -9.67
N SER A 30 1.90 8.90 -9.94
CA SER A 30 2.61 9.18 -11.18
C SER A 30 3.94 8.44 -11.32
N THR A 31 4.54 8.03 -10.20
CA THR A 31 5.80 7.29 -10.24
C THR A 31 5.59 5.80 -10.18
N GLU A 32 4.37 5.36 -10.32
CA GLU A 32 4.01 3.97 -10.15
C GLU A 32 4.64 3.04 -11.18
N THR A 33 5.11 1.89 -10.74
CA THR A 33 5.45 0.78 -11.62
C THR A 33 4.73 -0.46 -11.12
N ARG A 34 4.44 -1.38 -12.01
CA ARG A 34 3.71 -2.60 -11.66
C ARG A 34 4.49 -3.80 -12.15
N GLU A 35 4.54 -4.82 -11.33
CA GLU A 35 5.22 -6.05 -11.68
C GLU A 35 4.27 -7.22 -11.46
N GLN A 36 3.94 -7.93 -12.53
CA GLN A 36 3.07 -9.10 -12.44
C GLN A 36 3.94 -10.28 -12.10
N LEU A 37 3.59 -11.00 -11.05
CA LEU A 37 4.38 -12.14 -10.62
C LEU A 37 3.83 -13.44 -11.20
N ALA A 38 4.64 -14.48 -11.14
CA ALA A 38 4.28 -15.75 -11.76
C ALA A 38 3.03 -16.39 -11.18
N ASP A 39 2.78 -16.16 -9.90
CA ASP A 39 1.61 -16.73 -9.24
C ASP A 39 0.34 -15.91 -9.42
N GLY A 40 0.41 -14.86 -10.22
CA GLY A 40 -0.74 -14.00 -10.48
C GLY A 40 -0.83 -12.79 -9.58
N SER A 41 0.01 -12.70 -8.56
CA SER A 41 0.00 -11.53 -7.69
C SER A 41 0.65 -10.34 -8.40
N LEU A 42 0.44 -9.16 -7.87
CA LEU A 42 0.93 -7.93 -8.47
C LEU A 42 1.67 -7.10 -7.44
N ARG A 43 2.88 -6.68 -7.78
CA ARG A 43 3.65 -5.80 -6.91
C ARG A 43 3.57 -4.39 -7.47
N LEU A 44 3.07 -3.48 -6.67
CA LEU A 44 2.92 -2.08 -7.06
C LEU A 44 3.97 -1.27 -6.32
N LYS A 45 4.78 -0.52 -7.05
CA LYS A 45 5.81 0.31 -6.44
C LYS A 45 5.66 1.75 -6.88
N PHE A 46 5.89 2.67 -5.97
CA PHE A 46 5.90 4.09 -6.29
C PHE A 46 6.67 4.83 -5.20
N LYS A 47 6.96 6.11 -5.45
CA LYS A 47 7.69 6.92 -4.50
C LYS A 47 6.80 8.07 -4.05
N ILE A 48 6.84 8.37 -2.75
CA ILE A 48 5.98 9.39 -2.20
C ILE A 48 6.67 10.03 -1.00
N GLY A 49 6.35 11.26 -0.69
CA GLY A 49 6.89 11.92 0.48
C GLY A 49 6.39 11.26 1.75
N ALA A 50 7.18 11.37 2.82
CA ALA A 50 6.86 10.67 4.07
C ALA A 50 5.49 11.04 4.62
N ASN A 51 5.06 12.28 4.46
CA ASN A 51 3.77 12.68 4.99
C ASN A 51 2.60 12.16 4.16
N GLY A 52 2.87 11.49 3.06
CA GLY A 52 1.82 10.85 2.29
C GLY A 52 1.54 9.42 2.70
N LEU A 53 2.32 8.87 3.64
CA LEU A 53 2.17 7.48 4.03
C LEU A 53 0.83 7.18 4.68
N GLU A 54 0.26 8.15 5.40
CA GLU A 54 -1.05 7.95 6.00
C GLU A 54 -2.11 7.71 4.94
N GLY A 55 -2.06 8.47 3.85
CA GLY A 55 -3.00 8.27 2.76
C GLY A 55 -2.83 6.93 2.08
N VAL A 56 -1.58 6.48 1.95
CA VAL A 56 -1.31 5.17 1.39
C VAL A 56 -1.86 4.08 2.28
N ALA A 57 -1.71 4.25 3.61
CA ALA A 57 -2.24 3.28 4.55
C ALA A 57 -3.76 3.15 4.40
N ARG A 58 -4.45 4.27 4.24
CA ARG A 58 -5.90 4.23 4.05
C ARG A 58 -6.27 3.53 2.76
N TYR A 59 -5.49 3.76 1.71
CA TYR A 59 -5.72 3.08 0.45
C TYR A 59 -5.57 1.57 0.63
N CYS A 60 -4.53 1.14 1.34
CA CYS A 60 -4.29 -0.28 1.56
C CYS A 60 -5.37 -0.92 2.41
N LEU A 61 -5.96 -0.16 3.34
CA LEU A 61 -7.01 -0.71 4.18
C LEU A 61 -8.25 -1.11 3.40
N LYS A 62 -8.46 -0.52 2.22
CA LYS A 62 -9.58 -0.93 1.39
C LYS A 62 -9.42 -2.37 0.96
N TYR A 63 -8.20 -2.84 0.88
CA TYR A 63 -7.90 -4.18 0.39
C TYR A 63 -7.30 -5.05 1.48
N ALA A 64 -7.58 -4.73 2.73
CA ALA A 64 -7.03 -5.49 3.85
C ALA A 64 -7.37 -6.96 3.69
N GLY A 65 -6.41 -7.80 3.90
CA GLY A 65 -6.58 -9.23 3.68
C GLY A 65 -6.16 -9.68 2.30
N ASN A 66 -6.10 -8.74 1.34
CA ASN A 66 -5.69 -9.06 -0.03
C ASN A 66 -4.47 -8.29 -0.47
N CYS A 67 -3.87 -7.50 0.42
CA CYS A 67 -2.64 -6.81 0.09
C CYS A 67 -1.70 -6.81 1.29
N GLN A 68 -0.41 -6.66 0.99
CA GLN A 68 0.61 -6.65 2.00
C GLN A 68 1.57 -5.52 1.69
N VAL A 69 1.85 -4.67 2.66
CA VAL A 69 2.85 -3.63 2.49
C VAL A 69 4.22 -4.26 2.68
N GLU A 70 5.06 -4.19 1.66
CA GLU A 70 6.40 -4.75 1.74
C GLU A 70 7.38 -3.72 2.27
N THR A 71 7.30 -2.50 1.78
CA THR A 71 8.14 -1.40 2.23
C THR A 71 7.33 -0.10 2.16
N PRO A 72 7.67 0.91 2.91
CA PRO A 72 8.72 0.95 3.91
C PRO A 72 8.26 0.40 5.26
N LYS A 73 9.19 0.16 6.13
CA LYS A 73 8.88 -0.34 7.47
C LYS A 73 7.93 0.59 8.21
N LYS A 74 8.11 1.89 8.04
CA LYS A 74 7.25 2.86 8.70
C LYS A 74 5.79 2.71 8.27
N LEU A 75 5.55 2.46 7.00
CA LEU A 75 4.19 2.24 6.51
C LEU A 75 3.61 0.95 7.07
N ARG A 76 4.44 -0.09 7.16
CA ARG A 76 3.99 -1.35 7.76
C ARG A 76 3.54 -1.14 9.19
N GLN A 77 4.29 -0.31 9.93
CA GLN A 77 3.96 -0.02 11.31
C GLN A 77 2.64 0.75 11.41
N ILE A 78 2.44 1.73 10.53
CA ILE A 78 1.18 2.48 10.48
C ILE A 78 0.01 1.54 10.22
N MET A 79 0.19 0.62 9.28
CA MET A 79 -0.85 -0.35 8.95
C MET A 79 -1.17 -1.22 10.16
N ARG A 80 -0.14 -1.70 10.84
CA ARG A 80 -0.35 -2.57 11.99
C ARG A 80 -1.13 -1.84 13.09
N GLU A 81 -0.78 -0.59 13.35
CA GLU A 81 -1.47 0.20 14.36
C GLU A 81 -2.94 0.39 14.01
N LYS A 82 -3.22 0.68 12.74
CA LYS A 82 -4.60 0.87 12.31
C LYS A 82 -5.39 -0.43 12.38
N LEU A 83 -4.78 -1.53 12.01
CA LEU A 83 -5.44 -2.82 12.05
C LEU A 83 -5.71 -3.29 13.47
N GLU A 84 -4.77 -3.05 14.38
CA GLU A 84 -4.97 -3.39 15.78
C GLU A 84 -6.10 -2.57 16.38
N LYS A 85 -6.15 -1.29 16.04
CA LYS A 85 -7.22 -0.45 16.53
C LYS A 85 -8.56 -0.91 15.97
N CYS A 86 -8.59 -1.24 14.70
CA CYS A 86 -9.79 -1.74 14.07
C CYS A 86 -10.25 -3.04 14.73
N LEU A 87 -9.32 -3.93 14.99
CA LEU A 87 -9.64 -5.20 15.63
C LEU A 87 -10.23 -4.98 17.01
N SER A 88 -9.65 -4.05 17.78
CA SER A 88 -10.14 -3.80 19.13
C SER A 88 -11.54 -3.20 19.15
N MET A 89 -11.93 -2.55 18.07
CA MET A 89 -13.27 -1.97 17.97
C MET A 89 -14.32 -3.01 17.59
N HIS A 90 -13.89 -4.17 17.14
CA HIS A 90 -14.81 -5.21 16.68
C HIS A 90 -14.75 -6.47 17.51
N VAL A 91 -14.52 -6.31 18.82
CA VAL A 91 -14.55 -7.48 19.69
C VAL A 91 -15.97 -7.71 20.14
N ASP A 92 -16.29 -8.95 20.40
CA ASP A 92 -17.62 -9.34 20.84
C ASP A 92 -17.86 -9.01 22.30
#